data_74cc4ca58bcfa5d7532132bc44a8ed2b
#
_entry.id   74cc4ca58bcfa5d7532132bc44a8ed2b
#
_cell.length_a   1.000
_cell.length_b   1.000
_cell.length_c   1.000
_cell.angle_alpha   90.00
_cell.angle_beta   90.00
_cell.angle_gamma   90.00
#
_symmetry.space_group_name_H-M   'P 1'
#
loop_
_entity.id
_entity.type
_entity.pdbx_description
1 polymer ?
#
loop_
_entity_poly.entity_id
_entity_poly.type
_entity_poly.pdbx_seq_one_letter_code
_entity_poly.pdbx_strand_id
1 'polypeptide(L)'
;MALITLLDAQLAFGHVALLDHVNFSLEVNERVGLIGRNGAGKSSMLRILGGLAHADDGARHLQQGIRIAYVAQEPVLNADDTVFQAASHGISEVIALRDLYLSGAEGVDLDAIQTQIEAYDAWNWEQRVTETLQRLHLHPDARIGSLSGGTKKRVALAQALVARPDVLLLDEPTNHLDLDSIEWLEDLLIDFKGSIVTITHDRSFLDRVATRIVELDRGRLLSYPGNFAQYQVQKQEQLAQEEVIAAKAD
;
A
#
# COMPACT_ATOMS: atom_id res chain seq x y z
N MET A 1 3.80 11.42 -14.42
CA MET A 1 4.31 12.21 -13.29
C MET A 1 4.36 11.33 -12.06
N ALA A 2 5.50 11.25 -11.41
CA ALA A 2 5.70 10.37 -10.26
C ALA A 2 4.91 10.84 -9.04
N LEU A 3 4.20 9.91 -8.39
CA LEU A 3 3.48 10.15 -7.15
C LEU A 3 4.41 10.11 -5.95
N ILE A 4 5.31 9.13 -5.93
CA ILE A 4 6.33 8.94 -4.90
C ILE A 4 7.66 8.71 -5.60
N THR A 5 8.72 9.33 -5.09
CA THR A 5 10.08 9.12 -5.55
C THR A 5 11.01 8.91 -4.36
N LEU A 6 11.78 7.83 -4.39
CA LEU A 6 12.94 7.63 -3.52
C LEU A 6 14.20 7.95 -4.31
N LEU A 7 15.04 8.80 -3.77
CA LEU A 7 16.32 9.17 -4.34
C LEU A 7 17.46 8.79 -3.40
N ASP A 8 18.34 7.94 -3.89
CA ASP A 8 19.57 7.55 -3.20
C ASP A 8 19.33 7.04 -1.78
N ALA A 9 18.25 6.25 -1.59
CA ALA A 9 17.82 5.76 -0.30
C ALA A 9 18.77 4.69 0.22
N GLN A 10 19.21 4.85 1.46
CA GLN A 10 20.12 3.94 2.15
C GLN A 10 19.48 3.49 3.45
N LEU A 11 19.56 2.21 3.72
CA LEU A 11 19.13 1.60 4.97
C LEU A 11 20.01 0.39 5.26
N ALA A 12 20.56 0.33 6.47
CA ALA A 12 21.35 -0.78 6.94
C ALA A 12 20.81 -1.38 8.22
N PHE A 13 20.95 -2.67 8.37
CA PHE A 13 20.73 -3.39 9.62
C PHE A 13 22.07 -4.03 10.06
N GLY A 14 22.71 -3.42 11.05
CA GLY A 14 24.07 -3.78 11.40
C GLY A 14 25.04 -3.52 10.27
N HIS A 15 25.68 -4.57 9.77
CA HIS A 15 26.62 -4.50 8.64
C HIS A 15 25.98 -4.84 7.29
N VAL A 16 24.68 -5.17 7.29
CA VAL A 16 23.97 -5.57 6.08
C VAL A 16 23.21 -4.37 5.52
N ALA A 17 23.55 -3.96 4.29
CA ALA A 17 22.80 -2.96 3.56
C ALA A 17 21.51 -3.57 3.04
N LEU A 18 20.35 -3.15 3.58
CA LEU A 18 19.03 -3.52 3.08
C LEU A 18 18.64 -2.70 1.85
N LEU A 19 18.98 -1.42 1.84
CA LEU A 19 18.88 -0.53 0.69
C LEU A 19 20.23 0.13 0.48
N ASP A 20 20.77 0.03 -0.73
CA ASP A 20 22.07 0.56 -1.09
C ASP A 20 21.92 1.53 -2.27
N HIS A 21 21.80 2.83 -1.97
CA HIS A 21 21.59 3.89 -2.94
C HIS A 21 20.42 3.62 -3.89
N VAL A 22 19.29 3.26 -3.33
CA VAL A 22 18.10 2.85 -4.08
C VAL A 22 17.37 4.06 -4.66
N ASN A 23 17.06 3.98 -5.94
CA ASN A 23 16.17 4.91 -6.64
C ASN A 23 14.90 4.17 -7.05
N PHE A 24 13.75 4.74 -6.72
CA PHE A 24 12.46 4.18 -7.05
C PHE A 24 11.45 5.29 -7.34
N SER A 25 10.62 5.08 -8.32
CA SER A 25 9.57 6.02 -8.72
C SER A 25 8.29 5.27 -8.98
N LEU A 26 7.19 5.73 -8.38
CA LEU A 26 5.85 5.19 -8.59
C LEU A 26 5.03 6.19 -9.41
N GLU A 27 4.60 5.76 -10.59
CA GLU A 27 3.79 6.57 -11.49
C GLU A 27 2.29 6.35 -11.25
N VAL A 28 1.48 7.22 -11.83
CA VAL A 28 0.00 7.13 -11.78
C VAL A 28 -0.46 5.80 -12.41
N ASN A 29 -1.41 5.15 -11.76
CA ASN A 29 -2.04 3.90 -12.22
C ASN A 29 -1.09 2.70 -12.39
N GLU A 30 0.09 2.74 -11.81
CA GLU A 30 0.95 1.58 -11.75
C GLU A 30 0.52 0.61 -10.64
N ARG A 31 0.66 -0.68 -10.90
CA ARG A 31 0.54 -1.74 -9.89
C ARG A 31 1.87 -2.49 -9.83
N VAL A 32 2.66 -2.15 -8.84
CA VAL A 32 4.01 -2.68 -8.66
C VAL A 32 3.99 -3.86 -7.70
N GLY A 33 4.49 -5.00 -8.16
CA GLY A 33 4.83 -6.13 -7.31
C GLY A 33 6.27 -6.03 -6.83
N LEU A 34 6.46 -5.87 -5.53
CA LEU A 34 7.79 -5.84 -4.90
C LEU A 34 8.14 -7.24 -4.42
N ILE A 35 9.15 -7.82 -5.03
CA ILE A 35 9.60 -9.18 -4.74
C ILE A 35 11.05 -9.17 -4.23
N GLY A 36 11.46 -10.29 -3.67
CA GLY A 36 12.80 -10.49 -3.12
C GLY A 36 12.80 -11.56 -2.04
N ARG A 37 13.96 -11.94 -1.58
CA ARG A 37 14.10 -12.93 -0.51
C ARG A 37 13.52 -12.41 0.81
N ASN A 38 13.10 -13.31 1.68
CA ASN A 38 12.75 -12.97 3.05
C ASN A 38 13.95 -12.33 3.76
N GLY A 39 13.67 -11.23 4.47
CA GLY A 39 14.73 -10.46 5.12
C GLY A 39 15.52 -9.52 4.20
N ALA A 40 15.13 -9.38 2.93
CA ALA A 40 15.79 -8.49 1.99
C ALA A 40 15.51 -6.99 2.23
N GLY A 41 14.52 -6.66 3.06
CA GLY A 41 14.14 -5.28 3.37
C GLY A 41 12.90 -4.78 2.64
N LYS A 42 12.10 -5.66 2.03
CA LYS A 42 10.86 -5.29 1.31
C LYS A 42 9.87 -4.53 2.19
N SER A 43 9.57 -5.06 3.37
CA SER A 43 8.64 -4.42 4.31
C SER A 43 9.17 -3.07 4.80
N SER A 44 10.47 -2.96 5.04
CA SER A 44 11.12 -1.70 5.41
C SER A 44 11.00 -0.66 4.29
N MET A 45 11.24 -1.06 3.05
CA MET A 45 11.07 -0.19 1.89
C MET A 45 9.60 0.28 1.75
N LEU A 46 8.65 -0.62 1.93
CA LEU A 46 7.23 -0.28 1.84
C LEU A 46 6.83 0.75 2.91
N ARG A 47 7.32 0.59 4.13
CA ARG A 47 7.10 1.56 5.22
C ARG A 47 7.76 2.91 4.93
N ILE A 48 8.93 2.93 4.34
CA ILE A 48 9.60 4.16 3.92
C ILE A 48 8.76 4.87 2.85
N LEU A 49 8.24 4.15 1.86
CA LEU A 49 7.34 4.72 0.86
C LEU A 49 6.09 5.34 1.49
N GLY A 50 5.54 4.69 2.51
CA GLY A 50 4.37 5.16 3.24
C GLY A 50 4.64 6.27 4.28
N GLY A 51 5.90 6.63 4.51
CA GLY A 51 6.28 7.59 5.54
C GLY A 51 6.18 7.07 6.97
N LEU A 52 6.08 5.76 7.15
CA LEU A 52 6.01 5.09 8.46
C LEU A 52 7.38 4.75 9.03
N ALA A 53 8.41 4.83 8.23
CA ALA A 53 9.80 4.65 8.60
C ALA A 53 10.67 5.62 7.80
N HIS A 54 11.88 5.85 8.28
CA HIS A 54 12.86 6.70 7.61
C HIS A 54 14.04 5.86 7.14
N ALA A 55 14.54 6.17 5.93
CA ALA A 55 15.84 5.69 5.49
C ALA A 55 16.96 6.34 6.30
N ASP A 56 18.12 5.69 6.37
CA ASP A 56 19.29 6.25 7.06
C ASP A 56 19.84 7.47 6.28
N ASP A 57 19.73 7.46 4.96
CA ASP A 57 20.10 8.54 4.08
C ASP A 57 19.27 8.51 2.79
N GLY A 58 19.34 9.57 2.01
CA GLY A 58 18.56 9.76 0.80
C GLY A 58 17.34 10.64 1.01
N ALA A 59 16.51 10.77 -0.02
CA ALA A 59 15.35 11.63 -0.02
C ALA A 59 14.09 10.88 -0.49
N ARG A 60 12.96 11.24 0.11
CA ARG A 60 11.63 10.80 -0.28
C ARG A 60 10.82 12.02 -0.71
N HIS A 61 10.38 12.03 -1.95
CA HIS A 61 9.56 13.10 -2.50
C HIS A 61 8.15 12.59 -2.80
N LEU A 62 7.16 13.36 -2.40
CA LEU A 62 5.76 13.10 -2.69
C LEU A 62 5.19 14.19 -3.58
N GLN A 63 4.36 13.80 -4.53
CA GLN A 63 3.51 14.76 -5.21
C GLN A 63 2.59 15.46 -4.20
N GLN A 64 2.42 16.76 -4.33
CA GLN A 64 1.60 17.54 -3.40
C GLN A 64 0.16 17.02 -3.36
N GLY A 65 -0.36 16.86 -2.16
CA GLY A 65 -1.76 16.49 -1.92
C GLY A 65 -2.09 15.01 -2.12
N ILE A 66 -1.13 14.14 -2.41
CA ILE A 66 -1.41 12.71 -2.51
C ILE A 66 -1.72 12.10 -1.15
N ARG A 67 -2.61 11.13 -1.17
CA ARG A 67 -2.99 10.32 0.00
C ARG A 67 -2.45 8.92 -0.18
N ILE A 68 -1.74 8.45 0.85
CA ILE A 68 -1.14 7.12 0.88
C ILE A 68 -1.79 6.33 2.01
N ALA A 69 -2.25 5.13 1.72
CA ALA A 69 -2.73 4.19 2.72
C ALA A 69 -1.84 2.95 2.74
N TYR A 70 -1.58 2.45 3.94
CA TYR A 70 -0.76 1.27 4.19
C TYR A 70 -1.58 0.20 4.89
N VAL A 71 -1.52 -1.02 4.40
CA VAL A 71 -2.15 -2.19 5.01
C VAL A 71 -1.06 -3.17 5.41
N ALA A 72 -0.89 -3.35 6.73
CA ALA A 72 0.10 -4.25 7.30
C ALA A 72 -0.25 -5.73 7.02
N GLN A 73 0.76 -6.58 7.05
CA GLN A 73 0.59 -8.03 6.92
C GLN A 73 -0.35 -8.59 8.00
N GLU A 74 -0.15 -8.16 9.25
CA GLU A 74 -1.03 -8.47 10.37
C GLU A 74 -1.64 -7.18 10.90
N PRO A 75 -2.88 -6.85 10.49
CA PRO A 75 -3.53 -5.63 10.92
C PRO A 75 -3.78 -5.63 12.42
N VAL A 76 -3.47 -4.51 13.07
CA VAL A 76 -3.80 -4.28 14.48
C VAL A 76 -5.16 -3.57 14.55
N LEU A 77 -6.20 -4.32 14.91
CA LEU A 77 -7.56 -3.82 15.06
C LEU A 77 -8.00 -4.01 16.51
N ASN A 78 -8.80 -3.06 17.02
CA ASN A 78 -9.38 -3.18 18.36
C ASN A 78 -10.52 -4.20 18.33
N ALA A 79 -10.39 -5.27 19.11
CA ALA A 79 -11.39 -6.34 19.18
C ALA A 79 -12.77 -5.87 19.66
N ASP A 80 -12.83 -4.81 20.43
CA ASP A 80 -14.07 -4.24 20.98
C ASP A 80 -14.80 -3.31 20.01
N ASP A 81 -14.14 -2.90 18.93
CA ASP A 81 -14.76 -2.07 17.90
C ASP A 81 -15.74 -2.88 17.06
N THR A 82 -16.76 -2.19 16.53
CA THR A 82 -17.52 -2.68 15.38
C THR A 82 -16.72 -2.52 14.10
N VAL A 83 -17.09 -3.24 13.06
CA VAL A 83 -16.50 -3.08 11.71
C VAL A 83 -16.61 -1.64 11.23
N PHE A 84 -17.75 -1.00 11.47
CA PHE A 84 -17.97 0.41 11.11
C PHE A 84 -16.97 1.33 11.84
N GLN A 85 -16.80 1.15 13.14
CA GLN A 85 -15.83 1.94 13.93
C GLN A 85 -14.41 1.74 13.43
N ALA A 86 -13.99 0.50 13.21
CA ALA A 86 -12.66 0.18 12.72
C ALA A 86 -12.38 0.81 11.34
N ALA A 87 -13.33 0.69 10.41
CA ALA A 87 -13.20 1.31 9.09
C ALA A 87 -13.14 2.84 9.18
N SER A 88 -13.91 3.45 10.08
CA SER A 88 -13.96 4.90 10.28
C SER A 88 -12.63 5.48 10.78
N HIS A 89 -11.79 4.70 11.44
CA HIS A 89 -10.45 5.15 11.86
C HIS A 89 -9.56 5.58 10.68
N GLY A 90 -9.82 5.06 9.47
CA GLY A 90 -9.09 5.46 8.27
C GLY A 90 -9.34 6.91 7.83
N ILE A 91 -10.39 7.53 8.33
CA ILE A 91 -10.77 8.94 8.07
C ILE A 91 -10.97 9.73 9.36
N SER A 92 -10.30 9.37 10.43
CA SER A 92 -10.46 10.03 11.75
C SER A 92 -10.18 11.53 11.69
N GLU A 93 -9.20 11.98 10.92
CA GLU A 93 -8.89 13.39 10.72
C GLU A 93 -10.04 14.15 10.03
N VAL A 94 -10.65 13.52 9.04
CA VAL A 94 -11.79 14.07 8.30
C VAL A 94 -13.02 14.20 9.21
N ILE A 95 -13.27 13.19 10.03
CA ILE A 95 -14.35 13.20 11.03
C ILE A 95 -14.11 14.32 12.05
N ALA A 96 -12.88 14.46 12.54
CA ALA A 96 -12.51 15.51 13.49
C ALA A 96 -12.71 16.92 12.93
N LEU A 97 -12.46 17.15 11.65
CA LEU A 97 -12.74 18.43 10.98
C LEU A 97 -14.22 18.80 11.01
N ARG A 98 -15.09 17.86 10.67
CA ARG A 98 -16.54 18.07 10.72
C ARG A 98 -17.02 18.32 12.16
N ASP A 99 -16.55 17.54 13.11
CA ASP A 99 -16.90 17.69 14.52
C ASP A 99 -16.46 19.07 15.05
N LEU A 100 -15.27 19.52 14.69
CA LEU A 100 -14.76 20.84 15.07
C LEU A 100 -15.61 21.96 14.48
N TYR A 101 -16.01 21.86 13.22
CA TYR A 101 -16.89 22.83 12.57
C TYR A 101 -18.25 22.92 13.28
N LEU A 102 -18.85 21.77 13.61
CA LEU A 102 -20.16 21.69 14.24
C LEU A 102 -20.15 22.04 15.74
N SER A 103 -18.99 21.99 16.39
CA SER A 103 -18.86 22.29 17.82
C SER A 103 -19.06 23.75 18.18
N GLY A 104 -18.93 24.66 17.21
CA GLY A 104 -19.00 26.10 17.44
C GLY A 104 -17.89 26.65 18.33
N ALA A 105 -16.72 25.98 18.40
CA ALA A 105 -15.61 26.40 19.22
C ALA A 105 -15.12 27.80 18.87
N GLU A 106 -14.84 28.60 19.89
CA GLU A 106 -14.29 29.93 19.72
C GLU A 106 -12.85 29.90 19.18
N GLY A 107 -12.49 30.89 18.37
CA GLY A 107 -11.14 31.02 17.81
C GLY A 107 -10.82 30.11 16.64
N VAL A 108 -11.82 29.43 16.08
CA VAL A 108 -11.68 28.54 14.94
C VAL A 108 -12.00 29.30 13.64
N ASP A 109 -11.13 29.17 12.64
CA ASP A 109 -11.40 29.68 11.29
C ASP A 109 -12.35 28.73 10.57
N LEU A 110 -13.66 29.04 10.64
CA LEU A 110 -14.72 28.21 10.06
C LEU A 110 -14.62 28.12 8.53
N ASP A 111 -14.19 29.17 7.87
CA ASP A 111 -14.06 29.18 6.41
C ASP A 111 -12.94 28.23 5.96
N ALA A 112 -11.80 28.24 6.64
CA ALA A 112 -10.69 27.35 6.36
C ALA A 112 -11.08 25.86 6.62
N ILE A 113 -11.78 25.58 7.71
CA ILE A 113 -12.26 24.25 8.04
C ILE A 113 -13.30 23.78 7.03
N GLN A 114 -14.25 24.62 6.66
CA GLN A 114 -15.24 24.29 5.63
C GLN A 114 -14.59 23.93 4.31
N THR A 115 -13.60 24.69 3.88
CA THR A 115 -12.83 24.38 2.66
C THR A 115 -12.18 23.01 2.74
N GLN A 116 -11.60 22.64 3.87
CA GLN A 116 -11.00 21.32 4.08
C GLN A 116 -12.05 20.20 4.09
N ILE A 117 -13.19 20.41 4.75
CA ILE A 117 -14.30 19.45 4.77
C ILE A 117 -14.80 19.17 3.36
N GLU A 118 -14.97 20.20 2.55
CA GLU A 118 -15.39 20.07 1.16
C GLU A 118 -14.33 19.36 0.30
N ALA A 119 -13.04 19.69 0.49
CA ALA A 119 -11.94 19.07 -0.23
C ALA A 119 -11.82 17.56 0.06
N TYR A 120 -12.12 17.13 1.28
CA TYR A 120 -12.10 15.73 1.71
C TYR A 120 -13.45 15.02 1.62
N ASP A 121 -14.51 15.71 1.18
CA ASP A 121 -15.88 15.17 1.15
C ASP A 121 -16.32 14.63 2.52
N ALA A 122 -16.08 15.42 3.57
CA ALA A 122 -16.25 15.00 4.96
C ALA A 122 -17.69 15.09 5.47
N TRP A 123 -18.57 15.85 4.78
CA TRP A 123 -19.95 16.04 5.23
C TRP A 123 -20.74 14.75 5.32
N ASN A 124 -20.52 13.83 4.39
CA ASN A 124 -21.20 12.54 4.27
C ASN A 124 -20.27 11.35 4.59
N TRP A 125 -19.40 11.50 5.57
CA TRP A 125 -18.42 10.46 5.85
C TRP A 125 -19.04 9.12 6.26
N GLU A 126 -20.18 9.14 6.96
CA GLU A 126 -20.90 7.92 7.40
C GLU A 126 -21.38 7.10 6.19
N GLN A 127 -21.97 7.76 5.21
CA GLN A 127 -22.40 7.11 3.96
C GLN A 127 -21.20 6.54 3.20
N ARG A 128 -20.12 7.26 3.15
CA ARG A 128 -18.88 6.83 2.51
C ARG A 128 -18.31 5.55 3.14
N VAL A 129 -18.30 5.47 4.47
CA VAL A 129 -17.90 4.24 5.18
C VAL A 129 -18.87 3.11 4.86
N THR A 130 -20.17 3.35 4.94
CA THR A 130 -21.22 2.35 4.65
C THR A 130 -21.08 1.79 3.24
N GLU A 131 -20.89 2.62 2.24
CA GLU A 131 -20.70 2.21 0.84
C GLU A 131 -19.45 1.36 0.66
N THR A 132 -18.34 1.74 1.31
CA THR A 132 -17.09 0.98 1.28
C THR A 132 -17.29 -0.40 1.90
N LEU A 133 -17.95 -0.50 3.05
CA LEU A 133 -18.25 -1.78 3.71
C LEU A 133 -19.15 -2.68 2.86
N GLN A 134 -20.13 -2.12 2.18
CA GLN A 134 -20.98 -2.87 1.24
C GLN A 134 -20.20 -3.45 0.09
N ARG A 135 -19.28 -2.67 -0.50
CA ARG A 135 -18.40 -3.14 -1.57
C ARG A 135 -17.50 -4.29 -1.14
N LEU A 136 -17.06 -4.29 0.12
CA LEU A 136 -16.20 -5.31 0.69
C LEU A 136 -16.97 -6.47 1.35
N HIS A 137 -18.30 -6.49 1.24
CA HIS A 137 -19.17 -7.50 1.84
C HIS A 137 -18.95 -7.64 3.35
N LEU A 138 -18.81 -6.52 4.03
CA LEU A 138 -18.61 -6.45 5.48
C LEU A 138 -19.90 -5.99 6.19
N HIS A 139 -20.13 -6.59 7.34
CA HIS A 139 -21.26 -6.25 8.20
C HIS A 139 -20.86 -5.13 9.16
N PRO A 140 -21.47 -3.94 9.11
CA PRO A 140 -21.00 -2.79 9.88
C PRO A 140 -21.08 -2.99 11.39
N ASP A 141 -22.07 -3.76 11.87
CA ASP A 141 -22.34 -3.96 13.29
C ASP A 141 -21.61 -5.16 13.91
N ALA A 142 -20.92 -5.97 13.10
CA ALA A 142 -20.14 -7.08 13.62
C ALA A 142 -18.97 -6.60 14.48
N ARG A 143 -18.67 -7.33 15.55
CA ARG A 143 -17.53 -7.06 16.43
C ARG A 143 -16.26 -7.62 15.83
N ILE A 144 -15.18 -6.84 15.83
CA ILE A 144 -13.89 -7.24 15.29
C ILE A 144 -13.39 -8.54 15.93
N GLY A 145 -13.52 -8.67 17.24
CA GLY A 145 -13.06 -9.84 17.99
C GLY A 145 -13.70 -11.17 17.59
N SER A 146 -14.89 -11.14 16.96
CA SER A 146 -15.62 -12.33 16.50
C SER A 146 -15.29 -12.73 15.06
N LEU A 147 -14.46 -11.95 14.34
CA LEU A 147 -14.18 -12.16 12.93
C LEU A 147 -13.05 -13.16 12.70
N SER A 148 -13.09 -13.85 11.56
CA SER A 148 -11.97 -14.64 11.07
C SER A 148 -10.78 -13.73 10.68
N GLY A 149 -9.58 -14.32 10.59
CA GLY A 149 -8.39 -13.59 10.14
C GLY A 149 -8.55 -12.98 8.75
N GLY A 150 -9.17 -13.72 7.82
CA GLY A 150 -9.46 -13.22 6.47
C GLY A 150 -10.42 -12.04 6.46
N THR A 151 -11.46 -12.08 7.27
CA THR A 151 -12.42 -10.98 7.41
C THR A 151 -11.77 -9.76 8.06
N LYS A 152 -10.90 -9.94 9.07
CA LYS A 152 -10.11 -8.84 9.65
C LYS A 152 -9.22 -8.16 8.62
N LYS A 153 -8.63 -8.91 7.70
CA LYS A 153 -7.87 -8.33 6.57
C LYS A 153 -8.74 -7.48 5.66
N ARG A 154 -9.98 -7.90 5.38
CA ARG A 154 -10.93 -7.07 4.63
C ARG A 154 -11.28 -5.78 5.37
N VAL A 155 -11.42 -5.83 6.68
CA VAL A 155 -11.67 -4.64 7.50
C VAL A 155 -10.49 -3.66 7.43
N ALA A 156 -9.27 -4.16 7.53
CA ALA A 156 -8.07 -3.33 7.36
C ALA A 156 -8.00 -2.69 5.97
N LEU A 157 -8.38 -3.42 4.94
CA LEU A 157 -8.49 -2.91 3.57
C LEU A 157 -9.59 -1.85 3.46
N ALA A 158 -10.74 -2.07 4.08
CA ALA A 158 -11.81 -1.07 4.16
C ALA A 158 -11.34 0.22 4.83
N GLN A 159 -10.64 0.11 5.95
CA GLN A 159 -10.03 1.24 6.64
C GLN A 159 -9.12 2.06 5.73
N ALA A 160 -8.31 1.40 4.92
CA ALA A 160 -7.45 2.05 3.94
C ALA A 160 -8.26 2.71 2.82
N LEU A 161 -9.25 2.02 2.27
CA LEU A 161 -10.03 2.46 1.11
C LEU A 161 -11.01 3.61 1.41
N VAL A 162 -11.53 3.71 2.64
CA VAL A 162 -12.41 4.86 2.99
C VAL A 162 -11.68 6.19 2.90
N ALA A 163 -10.36 6.21 3.05
CA ALA A 163 -9.55 7.38 2.87
C ALA A 163 -9.44 7.85 1.42
N ARG A 164 -9.93 7.06 0.46
CA ARG A 164 -9.78 7.30 -0.99
C ARG A 164 -8.31 7.58 -1.36
N PRO A 165 -7.40 6.65 -1.08
CA PRO A 165 -5.98 6.89 -1.31
C PRO A 165 -5.66 6.95 -2.79
N ASP A 166 -4.65 7.76 -3.14
CA ASP A 166 -4.04 7.77 -4.47
C ASP A 166 -3.02 6.64 -4.63
N VAL A 167 -2.45 6.21 -3.50
CA VAL A 167 -1.49 5.10 -3.42
C VAL A 167 -1.91 4.14 -2.30
N LEU A 168 -1.95 2.87 -2.65
CA LEU A 168 -2.23 1.78 -1.73
C LEU A 168 -0.99 0.89 -1.58
N LEU A 169 -0.50 0.77 -0.36
CA LEU A 169 0.65 -0.06 -0.02
C LEU A 169 0.18 -1.29 0.75
N LEU A 170 0.44 -2.47 0.20
CA LEU A 170 -0.06 -3.74 0.73
C LEU A 170 1.10 -4.68 1.07
N ASP A 171 1.22 -5.05 2.33
CA ASP A 171 2.23 -6.00 2.79
C ASP A 171 1.62 -7.38 2.95
N GLU A 172 1.99 -8.32 2.07
CA GLU A 172 1.53 -9.71 2.04
C GLU A 172 -0.01 -9.86 2.16
N PRO A 173 -0.79 -9.22 1.27
CA PRO A 173 -2.24 -9.17 1.41
C PRO A 173 -2.94 -10.50 1.19
N THR A 174 -2.29 -11.46 0.54
CA THR A 174 -2.84 -12.79 0.23
C THR A 174 -2.55 -13.84 1.29
N ASN A 175 -1.69 -13.56 2.27
CA ASN A 175 -1.35 -14.52 3.31
C ASN A 175 -2.58 -14.96 4.10
N HIS A 176 -2.73 -16.27 4.26
CA HIS A 176 -3.82 -16.92 5.00
C HIS A 176 -5.22 -16.70 4.41
N LEU A 177 -5.32 -16.23 3.18
CA LEU A 177 -6.58 -16.16 2.45
C LEU A 177 -6.84 -17.47 1.67
N ASP A 178 -8.12 -17.84 1.57
CA ASP A 178 -8.56 -18.88 0.66
C ASP A 178 -8.54 -18.39 -0.80
N LEU A 179 -8.71 -19.30 -1.74
CA LEU A 179 -8.63 -18.99 -3.17
C LEU A 179 -9.70 -17.98 -3.60
N ASP A 180 -10.93 -18.12 -3.11
CA ASP A 180 -12.03 -17.22 -3.45
C ASP A 180 -11.77 -15.79 -2.95
N SER A 181 -11.19 -15.67 -1.76
CA SER A 181 -10.81 -14.37 -1.19
C SER A 181 -9.65 -13.73 -1.95
N ILE A 182 -8.69 -14.53 -2.43
CA ILE A 182 -7.59 -14.04 -3.28
C ILE A 182 -8.13 -13.52 -4.62
N GLU A 183 -9.01 -14.26 -5.29
CA GLU A 183 -9.62 -13.84 -6.54
C GLU A 183 -10.44 -12.56 -6.37
N TRP A 184 -11.20 -12.47 -5.29
CA TRP A 184 -11.94 -11.27 -4.93
C TRP A 184 -11.01 -10.06 -4.75
N LEU A 185 -9.88 -10.24 -4.04
CA LEU A 185 -8.89 -9.20 -3.82
C LEU A 185 -8.23 -8.77 -5.14
N GLU A 186 -7.90 -9.71 -6.01
CA GLU A 186 -7.36 -9.42 -7.34
C GLU A 186 -8.32 -8.51 -8.13
N ASP A 187 -9.60 -8.85 -8.19
CA ASP A 187 -10.61 -8.06 -8.88
C ASP A 187 -10.72 -6.64 -8.30
N LEU A 188 -10.72 -6.52 -6.99
CA LEU A 188 -10.76 -5.24 -6.29
C LEU A 188 -9.56 -4.36 -6.66
N LEU A 189 -8.35 -4.93 -6.67
CA LEU A 189 -7.12 -4.18 -6.96
C LEU A 189 -6.99 -3.79 -8.43
N ILE A 190 -7.48 -4.62 -9.34
CA ILE A 190 -7.52 -4.30 -10.78
C ILE A 190 -8.46 -3.12 -11.04
N ASP A 191 -9.59 -3.05 -10.33
CA ASP A 191 -10.56 -1.98 -10.44
C ASP A 191 -10.20 -0.72 -9.64
N PHE A 192 -9.20 -0.82 -8.78
CA PHE A 192 -8.76 0.31 -7.96
C PHE A 192 -8.20 1.45 -8.82
N LYS A 193 -8.73 2.66 -8.60
CA LYS A 193 -8.31 3.87 -9.33
C LYS A 193 -7.20 4.58 -8.57
N GLY A 194 -6.00 4.10 -8.72
CA GLY A 194 -4.82 4.64 -8.08
C GLY A 194 -3.63 3.75 -8.35
N SER A 195 -2.53 4.01 -7.68
CA SER A 195 -1.32 3.21 -7.80
C SER A 195 -1.17 2.28 -6.61
N ILE A 196 -0.58 1.13 -6.84
CA ILE A 196 -0.41 0.08 -5.82
C ILE A 196 1.06 -0.33 -5.79
N VAL A 197 1.59 -0.51 -4.58
CA VAL A 197 2.82 -1.30 -4.35
C VAL A 197 2.44 -2.43 -3.41
N THR A 198 2.65 -3.65 -3.82
CA THR A 198 2.33 -4.83 -3.03
C THR A 198 3.52 -5.75 -2.88
N ILE A 199 3.74 -6.24 -1.67
CA ILE A 199 4.68 -7.32 -1.38
C ILE A 199 3.90 -8.62 -1.31
N THR A 200 4.27 -9.61 -2.11
CA THR A 200 3.67 -10.94 -2.05
C THR A 200 4.61 -11.99 -2.64
N HIS A 201 4.46 -13.23 -2.21
CA HIS A 201 5.09 -14.42 -2.79
C HIS A 201 4.14 -15.18 -3.72
N ASP A 202 2.90 -14.74 -3.83
CA ASP A 202 1.90 -15.38 -4.68
C ASP A 202 2.12 -14.97 -6.14
N ARG A 203 2.68 -15.91 -6.92
CA ARG A 203 3.02 -15.68 -8.34
C ARG A 203 1.78 -15.47 -9.20
N SER A 204 0.73 -16.23 -8.96
CA SER A 204 -0.53 -16.10 -9.71
C SER A 204 -1.19 -14.75 -9.48
N PHE A 205 -1.14 -14.25 -8.25
CA PHE A 205 -1.60 -12.92 -7.89
C PHE A 205 -0.81 -11.83 -8.62
N LEU A 206 0.51 -11.90 -8.60
CA LEU A 206 1.37 -10.96 -9.32
C LEU A 206 1.17 -11.00 -10.83
N ASP A 207 0.92 -12.20 -11.37
CA ASP A 207 0.67 -12.37 -12.78
C ASP A 207 -0.58 -11.64 -13.25
N ARG A 208 -1.61 -11.65 -12.42
CA ARG A 208 -2.89 -11.03 -12.72
C ARG A 208 -2.95 -9.54 -12.39
N VAL A 209 -2.32 -9.11 -11.30
CA VAL A 209 -2.46 -7.75 -10.75
C VAL A 209 -1.34 -6.81 -11.20
N ALA A 210 -0.09 -7.28 -11.23
CA ALA A 210 1.07 -6.42 -11.43
C ALA A 210 1.22 -5.93 -12.89
N THR A 211 1.52 -4.66 -13.02
CA THR A 211 1.93 -4.03 -14.29
C THR A 211 3.44 -3.84 -14.39
N ARG A 212 4.13 -3.93 -13.26
CA ARG A 212 5.59 -3.87 -13.15
C ARG A 212 6.03 -4.70 -11.96
N ILE A 213 7.13 -5.43 -12.13
CA ILE A 213 7.78 -6.16 -11.04
C ILE A 213 9.07 -5.43 -10.68
N VAL A 214 9.29 -5.23 -9.38
CA VAL A 214 10.51 -4.66 -8.84
C VAL A 214 11.12 -5.67 -7.88
N GLU A 215 12.34 -6.10 -8.17
CA GLU A 215 13.07 -7.05 -7.35
C GLU A 215 14.08 -6.33 -6.47
N LEU A 216 13.98 -6.57 -5.17
CA LEU A 216 14.98 -6.12 -4.19
C LEU A 216 15.94 -7.27 -3.92
N ASP A 217 17.18 -7.12 -4.38
CA ASP A 217 18.25 -8.11 -4.20
C ASP A 217 19.53 -7.43 -3.73
N ARG A 218 20.00 -7.85 -2.57
CA ARG A 218 21.28 -7.36 -1.98
C ARG A 218 21.38 -5.83 -1.94
N GLY A 219 20.31 -5.17 -1.53
CA GLY A 219 20.22 -3.73 -1.43
C GLY A 219 19.99 -2.98 -2.74
N ARG A 220 19.85 -3.68 -3.86
CA ARG A 220 19.61 -3.09 -5.18
C ARG A 220 18.19 -3.37 -5.67
N LEU A 221 17.62 -2.42 -6.38
CA LEU A 221 16.35 -2.58 -7.08
C LEU A 221 16.56 -2.81 -8.56
N LEU A 222 15.91 -3.85 -9.07
CA LEU A 222 15.82 -4.14 -10.50
C LEU A 222 14.35 -4.07 -10.93
N SER A 223 14.06 -3.30 -11.97
CA SER A 223 12.72 -3.07 -12.45
C SER A 223 12.45 -3.80 -13.77
N TYR A 224 11.33 -4.51 -13.82
CA TYR A 224 10.91 -5.30 -14.98
C TYR A 224 9.47 -4.91 -15.36
N PRO A 225 9.26 -4.30 -16.53
CA PRO A 225 7.92 -3.97 -16.99
C PRO A 225 7.10 -5.24 -17.25
N GLY A 226 5.82 -5.19 -16.94
CA GLY A 226 4.88 -6.27 -17.16
C GLY A 226 4.53 -7.07 -15.89
N ASN A 227 3.90 -8.21 -16.10
CA ASN A 227 3.46 -9.12 -15.04
C ASN A 227 4.57 -10.10 -14.62
N PHE A 228 4.24 -11.05 -13.75
CA PHE A 228 5.22 -12.01 -13.23
C PHE A 228 5.77 -12.95 -14.33
N ALA A 229 4.95 -13.39 -15.28
CA ALA A 229 5.40 -14.23 -16.39
C ALA A 229 6.42 -13.50 -17.27
N GLN A 230 6.18 -12.23 -17.56
CA GLN A 230 7.11 -11.38 -18.29
C GLN A 230 8.41 -11.14 -17.52
N TYR A 231 8.31 -10.95 -16.20
CA TYR A 231 9.48 -10.89 -15.31
C TYR A 231 10.35 -12.14 -15.42
N GLN A 232 9.74 -13.33 -15.38
CA GLN A 232 10.48 -14.60 -15.47
C GLN A 232 11.28 -14.70 -16.78
N VAL A 233 10.68 -14.33 -17.91
CA VAL A 233 11.37 -14.33 -19.20
C VAL A 233 12.54 -13.35 -19.21
N GLN A 234 12.31 -12.11 -18.79
CA GLN A 234 13.35 -11.07 -18.74
C GLN A 234 14.50 -11.46 -17.80
N LYS A 235 14.19 -12.06 -16.66
CA LYS A 235 15.20 -12.52 -15.70
C LYS A 235 16.07 -13.64 -16.26
N GLN A 236 15.48 -14.60 -16.96
CA GLN A 236 16.22 -15.69 -17.62
C GLN A 236 17.14 -15.15 -18.72
N GLU A 237 16.67 -14.22 -19.53
CA GLU A 237 17.49 -13.58 -20.57
C GLU A 237 18.68 -12.82 -19.98
N GLN A 238 18.47 -12.08 -18.89
CA GLN A 238 19.51 -11.36 -18.19
C GLN A 238 20.60 -12.31 -17.64
N LEU A 239 20.20 -13.38 -16.97
CA LEU A 239 21.12 -14.37 -16.41
C LEU A 239 21.93 -15.07 -17.51
N ALA A 240 21.31 -15.41 -18.63
CA ALA A 240 22.00 -16.01 -19.78
C ALA A 240 23.05 -15.05 -20.38
N GLN A 241 22.74 -13.75 -20.43
CA GLN A 241 23.70 -12.75 -20.90
C GLN A 241 24.87 -12.59 -19.94
N GLU A 242 24.62 -12.59 -18.64
CA GLU A 242 25.68 -12.51 -17.62
C GLU A 242 26.62 -13.71 -17.68
N GLU A 243 26.10 -14.93 -17.87
CA GLU A 243 26.91 -16.15 -18.05
C GLU A 243 27.80 -16.06 -19.30
N VAL A 244 27.27 -15.57 -20.42
CA VAL A 244 28.04 -15.39 -21.65
C VAL A 244 29.17 -14.35 -21.48
N ILE A 245 28.88 -13.28 -20.75
CA ILE A 245 29.90 -12.24 -20.47
C ILE A 245 30.99 -12.80 -19.55
N ALA A 246 30.61 -13.51 -18.48
CA ALA A 246 31.58 -14.13 -17.58
C ALA A 246 32.47 -15.15 -18.29
N ALA A 247 31.88 -16.00 -19.14
CA ALA A 247 32.64 -16.98 -19.93
C ALA A 247 33.61 -16.39 -20.97
N LYS A 248 33.44 -15.11 -21.35
CA LYS A 248 34.37 -14.40 -22.26
C LYS A 248 35.45 -13.64 -21.52
N ALA A 249 35.30 -13.45 -20.21
CA ALA A 249 36.29 -12.74 -19.38
C ALA A 249 37.37 -13.66 -18.78
N ASP A 250 37.12 -14.99 -18.79
CA ASP A 250 38.10 -16.04 -18.46
C ASP A 250 38.83 -16.53 -19.72
#